data_ac15cbea47f5f70193bd3e885e6759c9
#
_entry.id   ac15cbea47f5f70193bd3e885e6759c9
#
_cell.length_a   1.000
_cell.length_b   1.000
_cell.length_c   1.000
_cell.angle_alpha   90.00
_cell.angle_beta   90.00
_cell.angle_gamma   90.00
#
_symmetry.space_group_name_H-M   'P 1'
#
loop_
_entity.id
_entity.type
_entity.pdbx_description
1 polymer ?
#
loop_
_entity_poly.entity_id
_entity_poly.type
_entity_poly.pdbx_seq_one_letter_code
_entity_poly.pdbx_strand_id
1 'polypeptide(L)'
;LFGGVRFDTTADIPIPASLIDQVIGQEHAVDVIKKAATQRRHVMMIGSPGTGKSMLAKAMSELLPKEDMQDIMVYPNQEDNNNPIIRVVPAGRGKEIVAHHKEDAKRQASSRNTLLIVLVIGVLGISFISGQLLMGIIAVAFLFMAFRSLIPKESVMVPKLIVSNKPDSFAPFVDATGSHAGALLGDVRHDPFQSGGLETPAHDRVEAGAIHRAHKGVLFIDEINSLEYQSQQSLLTALQEGVFPITGQSERSSGAMVRTEPVPCRFLM
;
A
#
# COMPACT_ATOMS: atom_id res chain seq x y z
N LEU A 1 19.84 0.81 41.59
CA LEU A 1 19.05 0.92 40.36
C LEU A 1 17.56 0.65 40.59
N PHE A 2 17.16 -0.12 41.57
CA PHE A 2 15.75 -0.47 41.84
C PHE A 2 15.21 0.14 43.14
N GLY A 3 15.70 1.29 43.56
CA GLY A 3 15.11 2.23 44.53
C GLY A 3 14.24 1.67 45.65
N GLY A 4 14.63 0.54 46.28
CA GLY A 4 13.91 -0.03 47.42
C GLY A 4 12.64 -0.84 47.12
N VAL A 5 12.30 -1.07 45.85
CA VAL A 5 11.15 -1.93 45.51
C VAL A 5 11.55 -3.39 45.70
N ARG A 6 10.84 -4.10 46.60
CA ARG A 6 10.95 -5.54 46.77
C ARG A 6 9.95 -6.21 45.84
N PHE A 7 10.41 -7.17 45.04
CA PHE A 7 9.58 -8.01 44.15
C PHE A 7 10.03 -9.46 44.32
N ASP A 8 9.10 -10.37 44.30
CA ASP A 8 9.37 -11.81 44.39
C ASP A 8 9.71 -12.43 43.06
N THR A 9 9.19 -11.86 41.98
CA THR A 9 9.47 -12.30 40.60
C THR A 9 9.69 -11.11 39.70
N THR A 10 10.35 -11.31 38.55
CA THR A 10 10.54 -10.28 37.52
C THR A 10 9.21 -9.82 36.90
N ALA A 11 8.14 -10.61 37.01
CA ALA A 11 6.80 -10.26 36.55
C ALA A 11 6.15 -9.12 37.39
N ASP A 12 6.62 -8.93 38.62
CA ASP A 12 6.11 -7.90 39.56
C ASP A 12 6.71 -6.51 39.26
N ILE A 13 7.70 -6.44 38.38
CA ILE A 13 8.36 -5.17 38.03
C ILE A 13 7.47 -4.42 37.04
N PRO A 14 6.98 -3.21 37.38
CA PRO A 14 6.18 -2.41 36.46
C PRO A 14 7.04 -1.98 35.27
N ILE A 15 6.61 -2.35 34.04
CA ILE A 15 7.24 -1.92 32.81
C ILE A 15 6.55 -0.63 32.34
N PRO A 16 7.28 0.46 32.08
CA PRO A 16 6.70 1.68 31.54
C PRO A 16 5.97 1.40 30.20
N ALA A 17 4.80 2.01 30.02
CA ALA A 17 3.99 1.80 28.82
C ALA A 17 4.62 2.42 27.57
N SER A 18 5.36 3.54 27.71
CA SER A 18 6.06 4.20 26.62
C SER A 18 7.45 3.62 26.44
N LEU A 19 7.84 3.35 25.19
CA LEU A 19 9.18 2.83 24.86
C LEU A 19 10.30 3.80 25.25
N ILE A 20 10.04 5.10 25.21
CA ILE A 20 11.04 6.11 25.54
C ILE A 20 11.42 6.06 27.03
N ASP A 21 10.48 5.69 27.91
CA ASP A 21 10.70 5.59 29.33
C ASP A 21 11.34 4.25 29.76
N GLN A 22 11.43 3.31 28.83
CA GLN A 22 12.14 2.03 29.01
C GLN A 22 13.65 2.16 28.72
N VAL A 23 14.08 3.28 28.14
CA VAL A 23 15.51 3.52 27.84
C VAL A 23 16.25 3.93 29.10
N ILE A 24 17.25 3.15 29.49
CA ILE A 24 18.03 3.37 30.72
C ILE A 24 19.48 3.73 30.35
N GLY A 25 20.03 4.73 31.01
CA GLY A 25 21.44 5.13 30.89
C GLY A 25 21.77 5.88 29.60
N GLN A 26 20.75 6.43 28.91
CA GLN A 26 20.91 7.20 27.66
C GLN A 26 20.06 8.48 27.66
N GLU A 27 20.01 9.17 28.78
CA GLU A 27 19.16 10.36 29.01
C GLU A 27 19.40 11.44 27.95
N HIS A 28 20.66 11.64 27.55
CA HIS A 28 21.00 12.61 26.50
C HIS A 28 20.40 12.22 25.13
N ALA A 29 20.47 10.94 24.73
CA ALA A 29 19.90 10.46 23.49
C ALA A 29 18.36 10.58 23.52
N VAL A 30 17.73 10.26 24.64
CA VAL A 30 16.29 10.44 24.86
C VAL A 30 15.87 11.89 24.67
N ASP A 31 16.61 12.85 25.23
CA ASP A 31 16.35 14.28 25.09
C ASP A 31 16.44 14.75 23.63
N VAL A 32 17.49 14.29 22.91
CA VAL A 32 17.66 14.60 21.48
C VAL A 32 16.49 14.03 20.65
N ILE A 33 16.09 12.80 20.89
CA ILE A 33 14.97 12.15 20.19
C ILE A 33 13.65 12.89 20.45
N LYS A 34 13.35 13.27 21.69
CA LYS A 34 12.17 14.08 22.03
C LYS A 34 12.13 15.41 21.26
N LYS A 35 13.26 16.12 21.22
CA LYS A 35 13.40 17.39 20.49
C LYS A 35 13.27 17.18 18.98
N ALA A 36 13.91 16.14 18.44
CA ALA A 36 13.86 15.81 17.02
C ALA A 36 12.44 15.42 16.56
N ALA A 37 11.71 14.64 17.34
CA ALA A 37 10.32 14.29 17.05
C ALA A 37 9.42 15.54 17.02
N THR A 38 9.55 16.42 18.02
CA THR A 38 8.77 17.67 18.10
C THR A 38 9.07 18.61 16.94
N GLN A 39 10.33 18.71 16.54
CA GLN A 39 10.79 19.60 15.45
C GLN A 39 10.72 18.94 14.08
N ARG A 40 10.31 17.68 13.99
CA ARG A 40 10.31 16.87 12.76
C ARG A 40 11.67 16.88 12.06
N ARG A 41 12.75 16.59 12.82
CA ARG A 41 14.13 16.52 12.31
C ARG A 41 14.61 15.09 12.16
N HIS A 42 15.37 14.83 11.12
CA HIS A 42 16.09 13.56 10.94
C HIS A 42 17.17 13.42 12.01
N VAL A 43 17.47 12.20 12.41
CA VAL A 43 18.45 11.89 13.46
C VAL A 43 19.44 10.86 12.95
N MET A 44 20.72 11.15 13.11
CA MET A 44 21.79 10.19 12.89
C MET A 44 22.29 9.69 14.23
N MET A 45 22.21 8.37 14.45
CA MET A 45 22.68 7.72 15.68
C MET A 45 23.99 6.99 15.42
N ILE A 46 25.03 7.33 16.17
CA ILE A 46 26.34 6.69 16.09
C ILE A 46 26.60 5.98 17.41
N GLY A 47 26.95 4.70 17.33
CA GLY A 47 27.22 3.90 18.52
C GLY A 47 27.45 2.43 18.20
N SER A 48 28.03 1.71 19.15
CA SER A 48 28.29 0.28 19.04
C SER A 48 27.00 -0.55 18.83
N PRO A 49 27.07 -1.75 18.27
CA PRO A 49 25.94 -2.66 18.25
C PRO A 49 25.39 -2.91 19.67
N GLY A 50 24.08 -3.08 19.80
CA GLY A 50 23.45 -3.35 21.11
C GLY A 50 23.21 -2.13 22.01
N THR A 51 23.52 -0.91 21.56
CA THR A 51 23.30 0.32 22.37
C THR A 51 21.84 0.85 22.32
N GLY A 52 20.89 0.10 21.79
CA GLY A 52 19.47 0.50 21.80
C GLY A 52 19.04 1.46 20.68
N LYS A 53 19.86 1.65 19.62
CA LYS A 53 19.53 2.55 18.50
C LYS A 53 18.15 2.29 17.88
N SER A 54 17.83 1.04 17.57
CA SER A 54 16.54 0.65 17.00
C SER A 54 15.37 0.91 17.95
N MET A 55 15.58 0.73 19.25
CA MET A 55 14.58 1.00 20.28
C MET A 55 14.29 2.51 20.37
N LEU A 56 15.32 3.33 20.34
CA LEU A 56 15.19 4.80 20.31
C LEU A 56 14.46 5.28 19.04
N ALA A 57 14.77 4.70 17.89
CA ALA A 57 14.08 5.03 16.65
C ALA A 57 12.60 4.63 16.68
N LYS A 58 12.28 3.47 17.26
CA LYS A 58 10.90 3.03 17.45
C LYS A 58 10.18 3.91 18.47
N ALA A 59 10.84 4.29 19.58
CA ALA A 59 10.29 5.23 20.55
C ALA A 59 9.97 6.59 19.95
N MET A 60 10.78 7.06 18.98
CA MET A 60 10.50 8.28 18.23
C MET A 60 9.16 8.23 17.50
N SER A 61 8.75 7.08 16.93
CA SER A 61 7.45 6.96 16.27
C SER A 61 6.25 7.11 17.23
N GLU A 62 6.41 6.75 18.50
CA GLU A 62 5.37 6.94 19.52
C GLU A 62 5.18 8.42 19.91
N LEU A 63 6.20 9.25 19.69
CA LEU A 63 6.18 10.68 20.00
C LEU A 63 5.57 11.53 18.90
N LEU A 64 5.33 10.96 17.71
CA LEU A 64 4.74 11.68 16.59
C LEU A 64 3.22 11.81 16.72
N PRO A 65 2.61 12.90 16.17
CA PRO A 65 1.17 13.10 16.22
C PRO A 65 0.41 11.95 15.55
N LYS A 66 -0.62 11.44 16.22
CA LYS A 66 -1.48 10.34 15.72
C LYS A 66 -2.54 10.80 14.72
N GLU A 67 -2.97 12.06 14.82
CA GLU A 67 -4.15 12.60 14.14
C GLU A 67 -3.96 12.80 12.62
N ASP A 68 -2.73 12.78 12.14
CA ASP A 68 -2.38 13.08 10.76
C ASP A 68 -2.18 11.85 9.85
N MET A 69 -2.47 10.64 10.33
CA MET A 69 -2.21 9.43 9.56
C MET A 69 -3.07 9.35 8.30
N GLN A 70 -2.48 8.85 7.22
CA GLN A 70 -3.11 8.80 5.90
C GLN A 70 -2.95 7.42 5.27
N ASP A 71 -3.96 7.03 4.50
CA ASP A 71 -3.91 5.89 3.59
C ASP A 71 -3.54 6.38 2.19
N ILE A 72 -2.78 5.58 1.43
CA ILE A 72 -2.40 5.89 0.06
C ILE A 72 -2.99 4.84 -0.86
N MET A 73 -3.71 5.30 -1.88
CA MET A 73 -4.41 4.49 -2.84
C MET A 73 -3.89 4.74 -4.25
N VAL A 74 -3.90 3.70 -5.07
CA VAL A 74 -3.58 3.77 -6.50
C VAL A 74 -4.85 3.52 -7.30
N TYR A 75 -5.17 4.45 -8.17
CA TYR A 75 -6.30 4.38 -9.07
C TYR A 75 -5.83 4.08 -10.50
N PRO A 76 -6.63 3.36 -11.27
CA PRO A 76 -6.37 3.23 -12.71
C PRO A 76 -6.45 4.59 -13.38
N ASN A 77 -5.58 4.83 -14.34
CA ASN A 77 -5.63 5.98 -15.22
C ASN A 77 -6.20 5.53 -16.58
N GLN A 78 -7.34 6.09 -16.97
CA GLN A 78 -7.99 5.75 -18.24
C GLN A 78 -7.28 6.36 -19.45
N GLU A 79 -6.55 7.47 -19.25
CA GLU A 79 -5.81 8.15 -20.31
C GLU A 79 -4.46 7.49 -20.58
N ASP A 80 -3.78 7.03 -19.52
CA ASP A 80 -2.48 6.36 -19.61
C ASP A 80 -2.38 5.24 -18.58
N ASN A 81 -2.55 4.00 -19.03
CA ASN A 81 -2.49 2.81 -18.17
C ASN A 81 -1.11 2.65 -17.48
N ASN A 82 -0.05 3.23 -18.04
CA ASN A 82 1.30 3.15 -17.48
C ASN A 82 1.60 4.22 -16.41
N ASN A 83 0.66 5.16 -16.22
CA ASN A 83 0.79 6.23 -15.24
C ASN A 83 -0.39 6.21 -14.23
N PRO A 84 -0.44 5.24 -13.30
CA PRO A 84 -1.50 5.14 -12.30
C PRO A 84 -1.58 6.39 -11.41
N ILE A 85 -2.81 6.79 -11.10
CA ILE A 85 -3.12 7.99 -10.32
C ILE A 85 -3.01 7.69 -8.82
N ILE A 86 -2.43 8.61 -8.06
CA ILE A 86 -2.30 8.50 -6.60
C ILE A 86 -3.34 9.36 -5.90
N ARG A 87 -4.01 8.77 -4.90
CA ARG A 87 -4.94 9.49 -4.02
C ARG A 87 -4.60 9.21 -2.56
N VAL A 88 -4.66 10.25 -1.76
CA VAL A 88 -4.41 10.22 -0.32
C VAL A 88 -5.72 10.48 0.41
N VAL A 89 -6.02 9.63 1.37
CA VAL A 89 -7.23 9.74 2.19
C VAL A 89 -6.88 9.60 3.68
N PRO A 90 -7.72 10.07 4.62
CA PRO A 90 -7.49 9.83 6.04
C PRO A 90 -7.35 8.33 6.37
N ALA A 91 -6.58 8.02 7.41
CA ALA A 91 -6.35 6.64 7.85
C ALA A 91 -7.66 5.89 8.10
N GLY A 92 -7.71 4.62 7.66
CA GLY A 92 -8.87 3.74 7.77
C GLY A 92 -9.88 3.86 6.61
N ARG A 93 -10.02 5.04 6.00
CA ARG A 93 -10.98 5.25 4.89
C ARG A 93 -10.60 4.50 3.61
N GLY A 94 -9.33 4.25 3.37
CA GLY A 94 -8.89 3.52 2.18
C GLY A 94 -9.52 2.12 2.07
N LYS A 95 -9.66 1.41 3.19
CA LYS A 95 -10.32 0.09 3.22
C LYS A 95 -11.80 0.16 2.91
N GLU A 96 -12.50 1.16 3.43
CA GLU A 96 -13.94 1.38 3.18
C GLU A 96 -14.17 1.67 1.70
N ILE A 97 -13.36 2.55 1.11
CA ILE A 97 -13.44 2.90 -0.31
C ILE A 97 -13.23 1.65 -1.19
N VAL A 98 -12.20 0.85 -0.92
CA VAL A 98 -11.95 -0.39 -1.66
C VAL A 98 -13.10 -1.37 -1.50
N ALA A 99 -13.65 -1.52 -0.29
CA ALA A 99 -14.78 -2.41 -0.04
C ALA A 99 -16.01 -1.97 -0.83
N HIS A 100 -16.34 -0.67 -0.83
CA HIS A 100 -17.45 -0.10 -1.57
C HIS A 100 -17.31 -0.33 -3.09
N HIS A 101 -16.15 -0.02 -3.67
CA HIS A 101 -15.89 -0.27 -5.08
C HIS A 101 -15.99 -1.77 -5.45
N LYS A 102 -15.55 -2.67 -4.56
CA LYS A 102 -15.72 -4.13 -4.76
C LYS A 102 -17.18 -4.56 -4.72
N GLU A 103 -17.98 -3.97 -3.83
CA GLU A 103 -19.42 -4.25 -3.79
C GLU A 103 -20.14 -3.75 -5.04
N ASP A 104 -19.84 -2.53 -5.47
CA ASP A 104 -20.40 -1.96 -6.69
C ASP A 104 -20.03 -2.81 -7.92
N ALA A 105 -18.76 -3.23 -8.01
CA ALA A 105 -18.30 -4.15 -9.03
C ALA A 105 -19.10 -5.47 -9.05
N LYS A 106 -19.33 -6.05 -7.87
CA LYS A 106 -20.14 -7.28 -7.74
C LYS A 106 -21.59 -7.05 -8.11
N ARG A 107 -22.21 -5.96 -7.66
CA ARG A 107 -23.59 -5.61 -7.98
C ARG A 107 -23.77 -5.42 -9.48
N GLN A 108 -22.85 -4.70 -10.13
CA GLN A 108 -22.90 -4.48 -11.57
C GLN A 108 -22.74 -5.78 -12.36
N ALA A 109 -21.80 -6.65 -11.95
CA ALA A 109 -21.62 -7.97 -12.55
C ALA A 109 -22.86 -8.86 -12.34
N SER A 110 -23.46 -8.84 -11.14
CA SER A 110 -24.68 -9.60 -10.83
C SER A 110 -25.87 -9.09 -11.64
N SER A 111 -26.11 -7.79 -11.70
CA SER A 111 -27.19 -7.18 -12.47
C SER A 111 -27.10 -7.54 -13.96
N ARG A 112 -25.90 -7.52 -14.53
CA ARG A 112 -25.64 -7.92 -15.90
C ARG A 112 -25.97 -9.39 -16.15
N ASN A 113 -25.56 -10.28 -15.25
CA ASN A 113 -25.87 -11.70 -15.35
C ASN A 113 -27.37 -11.97 -15.21
N THR A 114 -28.05 -11.26 -14.31
CA THR A 114 -29.50 -11.36 -14.11
C THR A 114 -30.23 -10.94 -15.38
N LEU A 115 -29.84 -9.84 -16.00
CA LEU A 115 -30.44 -9.36 -17.27
C LEU A 115 -30.28 -10.41 -18.38
N LEU A 116 -29.11 -11.03 -18.51
CA LEU A 116 -28.86 -12.10 -19.47
C LEU A 116 -29.79 -13.30 -19.21
N ILE A 117 -29.92 -13.73 -17.96
CA ILE A 117 -30.77 -14.84 -17.57
C ILE A 117 -32.25 -14.54 -17.92
N VAL A 118 -32.74 -13.34 -17.63
CA VAL A 118 -34.12 -12.91 -17.94
C VAL A 118 -34.33 -12.92 -19.46
N LEU A 119 -33.39 -12.42 -20.25
CA LEU A 119 -33.48 -12.45 -21.72
C LEU A 119 -33.50 -13.88 -22.26
N VAL A 120 -32.64 -14.76 -21.73
CA VAL A 120 -32.60 -16.18 -22.13
C VAL A 120 -33.92 -16.87 -21.83
N ILE A 121 -34.47 -16.68 -20.63
CA ILE A 121 -35.77 -17.26 -20.22
C ILE A 121 -36.90 -16.71 -21.12
N GLY A 122 -36.88 -15.41 -21.41
CA GLY A 122 -37.87 -14.80 -22.32
C GLY A 122 -37.84 -15.38 -23.73
N VAL A 123 -36.66 -15.52 -24.33
CA VAL A 123 -36.48 -16.10 -25.68
C VAL A 123 -36.95 -17.57 -25.68
N LEU A 124 -36.55 -18.37 -24.70
CA LEU A 124 -36.99 -19.78 -24.61
C LEU A 124 -38.50 -19.91 -24.38
N GLY A 125 -39.08 -19.05 -23.53
CA GLY A 125 -40.54 -19.04 -23.28
C GLY A 125 -41.35 -18.73 -24.54
N ILE A 126 -40.96 -17.72 -25.30
CA ILE A 126 -41.60 -17.37 -26.57
C ILE A 126 -41.44 -18.50 -27.59
N SER A 127 -40.26 -19.11 -27.69
CA SER A 127 -40.00 -20.23 -28.61
C SER A 127 -40.77 -21.49 -28.25
N PHE A 128 -41.00 -21.72 -26.97
CA PHE A 128 -41.84 -22.83 -26.48
C PHE A 128 -43.33 -22.64 -26.87
N ILE A 129 -43.86 -21.44 -26.67
CA ILE A 129 -45.25 -21.10 -27.01
C ILE A 129 -45.47 -21.16 -28.52
N SER A 130 -44.47 -20.75 -29.32
CA SER A 130 -44.52 -20.76 -30.78
C SER A 130 -44.26 -22.15 -31.41
N GLY A 131 -43.97 -23.19 -30.60
CA GLY A 131 -43.63 -24.53 -31.08
C GLY A 131 -42.27 -24.64 -31.83
N GLN A 132 -41.44 -23.59 -31.80
CA GLN A 132 -40.19 -23.50 -32.54
C GLN A 132 -38.96 -23.58 -31.60
N LEU A 133 -38.89 -24.61 -30.78
CA LEU A 133 -37.79 -24.77 -29.79
C LEU A 133 -36.40 -24.71 -30.40
N LEU A 134 -36.19 -25.30 -31.59
CA LEU A 134 -34.90 -25.33 -32.25
C LEU A 134 -34.39 -23.89 -32.60
N MET A 135 -35.32 -23.06 -33.10
CA MET A 135 -35.00 -21.63 -33.41
C MET A 135 -34.71 -20.85 -32.12
N GLY A 136 -35.38 -21.20 -31.01
CA GLY A 136 -35.09 -20.57 -29.72
C GLY A 136 -33.69 -20.87 -29.19
N ILE A 137 -33.22 -22.11 -29.33
CA ILE A 137 -31.87 -22.50 -28.94
C ILE A 137 -30.84 -21.75 -29.77
N ILE A 138 -31.03 -21.62 -31.09
CA ILE A 138 -30.16 -20.86 -31.98
C ILE A 138 -30.13 -19.37 -31.58
N ALA A 139 -31.29 -18.79 -31.29
CA ALA A 139 -31.42 -17.41 -30.87
C ALA A 139 -30.70 -17.14 -29.53
N VAL A 140 -30.78 -18.07 -28.56
CA VAL A 140 -30.05 -18.00 -27.29
C VAL A 140 -28.56 -18.06 -27.51
N ALA A 141 -28.06 -18.95 -28.39
CA ALA A 141 -26.64 -19.03 -28.73
C ALA A 141 -26.14 -17.72 -29.35
N PHE A 142 -26.94 -17.13 -30.23
CA PHE A 142 -26.62 -15.86 -30.87
C PHE A 142 -26.64 -14.71 -29.86
N LEU A 143 -27.63 -14.66 -28.99
CA LEU A 143 -27.74 -13.70 -27.89
C LEU A 143 -26.53 -13.78 -26.95
N PHE A 144 -26.11 -14.99 -26.60
CA PHE A 144 -24.94 -15.21 -25.73
C PHE A 144 -23.65 -14.73 -26.42
N MET A 145 -23.50 -15.02 -27.73
CA MET A 145 -22.34 -14.57 -28.52
C MET A 145 -22.33 -13.04 -28.65
N ALA A 146 -23.48 -12.43 -28.96
CA ALA A 146 -23.63 -10.98 -29.05
C ALA A 146 -23.36 -10.30 -27.70
N PHE A 147 -23.90 -10.85 -26.61
CA PHE A 147 -23.68 -10.35 -25.26
C PHE A 147 -22.20 -10.38 -24.87
N ARG A 148 -21.48 -11.43 -25.26
CA ARG A 148 -20.04 -11.56 -25.03
C ARG A 148 -19.19 -10.62 -25.91
N SER A 149 -19.65 -10.31 -27.12
CA SER A 149 -18.92 -9.49 -28.08
C SER A 149 -19.20 -8.00 -27.95
N LEU A 150 -20.46 -7.62 -27.70
CA LEU A 150 -20.91 -6.22 -27.67
C LEU A 150 -20.76 -5.55 -26.32
N ILE A 151 -20.73 -6.32 -25.23
CA ILE A 151 -20.54 -5.76 -23.91
C ILE A 151 -19.05 -5.84 -23.57
N PRO A 152 -18.32 -4.71 -23.62
CA PRO A 152 -16.95 -4.70 -23.20
C PRO A 152 -16.85 -5.23 -21.78
N LYS A 153 -15.85 -6.01 -21.51
CA LYS A 153 -15.40 -6.32 -20.15
C LYS A 153 -14.84 -5.03 -19.55
N GLU A 154 -15.72 -4.07 -19.24
CA GLU A 154 -15.33 -3.04 -18.30
C GLU A 154 -15.03 -3.77 -17.00
N SER A 155 -13.78 -4.09 -16.79
CA SER A 155 -13.29 -4.42 -15.47
C SER A 155 -13.57 -3.18 -14.64
N VAL A 156 -14.58 -3.25 -13.75
CA VAL A 156 -14.76 -2.22 -12.74
C VAL A 156 -13.43 -2.11 -12.04
N MET A 157 -12.68 -1.06 -12.38
CA MET A 157 -11.33 -0.89 -11.92
C MET A 157 -11.36 -0.48 -10.45
N VAL A 158 -11.16 -1.47 -9.59
CA VAL A 158 -11.14 -1.26 -8.14
C VAL A 158 -9.80 -0.63 -7.76
N PRO A 159 -9.77 0.49 -7.05
CA PRO A 159 -8.51 1.09 -6.62
C PRO A 159 -7.76 0.16 -5.65
N LYS A 160 -6.43 0.16 -5.72
CA LYS A 160 -5.56 -0.60 -4.83
C LYS A 160 -5.11 0.27 -3.65
N LEU A 161 -5.26 -0.26 -2.44
CA LEU A 161 -4.70 0.34 -1.22
C LEU A 161 -3.25 -0.13 -1.05
N ILE A 162 -2.27 0.78 -1.16
CA ILE A 162 -0.83 0.46 -1.07
C ILE A 162 -0.23 0.79 0.30
N VAL A 163 -0.78 1.79 1.01
CA VAL A 163 -0.43 2.10 2.40
C VAL A 163 -1.71 2.21 3.20
N SER A 164 -1.81 1.43 4.28
CA SER A 164 -2.97 1.41 5.18
C SER A 164 -2.52 1.64 6.61
N ASN A 165 -3.01 2.71 7.19
CA ASN A 165 -2.81 3.04 8.60
C ASN A 165 -4.11 2.84 9.37
N LYS A 166 -4.01 2.56 10.68
CA LYS A 166 -5.19 2.51 11.54
C LYS A 166 -5.44 3.91 12.12
N PRO A 167 -6.69 4.36 12.20
CA PRO A 167 -7.03 5.53 13.00
C PRO A 167 -6.51 5.37 14.43
N ASP A 168 -6.05 6.43 15.06
CA ASP A 168 -5.57 6.46 16.45
C ASP A 168 -4.37 5.56 16.78
N SER A 169 -3.72 4.96 15.77
CA SER A 169 -2.47 4.23 16.00
C SER A 169 -1.27 5.18 16.13
N PHE A 170 -0.18 4.68 16.71
CA PHE A 170 1.10 5.37 16.63
C PHE A 170 1.54 5.53 15.17
N ALA A 171 2.37 6.56 14.91
CA ALA A 171 2.98 6.76 13.62
C ALA A 171 3.74 5.50 13.16
N PRO A 172 3.71 5.17 11.85
CA PRO A 172 4.35 3.95 11.36
C PRO A 172 5.86 3.99 11.63
N PHE A 173 6.39 2.88 12.14
CA PHE A 173 7.81 2.60 12.23
C PHE A 173 8.15 1.54 11.19
N VAL A 174 9.02 1.85 10.26
CA VAL A 174 9.46 0.95 9.19
C VAL A 174 10.97 0.77 9.29
N ASP A 175 11.38 -0.46 9.53
CA ASP A 175 12.78 -0.86 9.45
C ASP A 175 13.08 -1.28 8.00
N ALA A 176 14.03 -0.58 7.37
CA ALA A 176 14.47 -0.81 6.01
C ALA A 176 15.95 -1.22 5.94
N THR A 177 16.50 -1.70 7.05
CA THR A 177 17.89 -2.19 7.12
C THR A 177 18.10 -3.31 6.11
N GLY A 178 19.14 -3.21 5.30
CA GLY A 178 19.48 -4.21 4.28
C GLY A 178 18.46 -4.35 3.13
N SER A 179 17.52 -3.42 2.99
CA SER A 179 16.53 -3.46 1.91
C SER A 179 17.17 -3.21 0.56
N HIS A 180 16.81 -4.01 -0.44
CA HIS A 180 17.13 -3.72 -1.84
C HIS A 180 16.26 -2.57 -2.38
N ALA A 181 16.65 -2.01 -3.54
CA ALA A 181 16.02 -0.82 -4.12
C ALA A 181 14.49 -0.91 -4.24
N GLY A 182 13.95 -2.02 -4.76
CA GLY A 182 12.51 -2.22 -4.89
C GLY A 182 11.77 -2.26 -3.55
N ALA A 183 12.35 -2.89 -2.52
CA ALA A 183 11.75 -2.91 -1.18
C ALA A 183 11.81 -1.55 -0.49
N LEU A 184 12.85 -0.75 -0.76
CA LEU A 184 13.05 0.58 -0.21
C LEU A 184 12.19 1.62 -0.91
N LEU A 185 12.26 1.69 -2.23
CA LEU A 185 11.69 2.76 -3.06
C LEU A 185 10.32 2.41 -3.67
N GLY A 186 9.92 1.15 -3.58
CA GLY A 186 8.74 0.62 -4.24
C GLY A 186 9.05 -0.01 -5.59
N ASP A 187 8.14 -0.84 -6.06
CA ASP A 187 8.30 -1.57 -7.30
C ASP A 187 6.94 -1.79 -7.99
N VAL A 188 6.98 -2.15 -9.26
CA VAL A 188 5.82 -2.61 -10.02
C VAL A 188 6.04 -4.06 -10.39
N ARG A 189 5.23 -4.95 -9.82
CA ARG A 189 5.35 -6.38 -10.08
C ARG A 189 5.30 -6.71 -11.55
N HIS A 190 6.16 -7.61 -11.97
CA HIS A 190 6.10 -8.15 -13.33
C HIS A 190 4.79 -8.93 -13.54
N ASP A 191 4.15 -8.72 -14.70
CA ASP A 191 2.96 -9.48 -15.07
C ASP A 191 3.36 -10.79 -15.77
N PRO A 192 3.13 -11.97 -15.16
CA PRO A 192 3.45 -13.24 -15.77
C PRO A 192 2.58 -13.56 -17.01
N PHE A 193 1.45 -12.84 -17.19
CA PHE A 193 0.49 -13.08 -18.29
C PHE A 193 0.64 -12.12 -19.47
N GLN A 194 1.71 -11.34 -19.53
CA GLN A 194 1.96 -10.32 -20.55
C GLN A 194 1.89 -10.85 -22.01
N SER A 195 1.99 -12.16 -22.21
CA SER A 195 1.92 -12.81 -23.54
C SER A 195 0.56 -13.41 -23.91
N GLY A 196 -0.49 -13.28 -23.07
CA GLY A 196 -1.77 -13.99 -23.24
C GLY A 196 -3.02 -13.12 -23.36
N GLY A 197 -2.93 -11.80 -23.42
CA GLY A 197 -4.11 -10.91 -23.52
C GLY A 197 -4.96 -10.80 -22.25
N LEU A 198 -4.44 -11.26 -21.12
CA LEU A 198 -5.04 -11.18 -19.77
C LEU A 198 -4.13 -10.35 -18.86
N GLU A 199 -3.69 -9.19 -19.34
CA GLU A 199 -2.81 -8.31 -18.57
C GLU A 199 -3.45 -7.86 -17.26
N THR A 200 -2.69 -8.00 -16.17
CA THR A 200 -3.06 -7.39 -14.89
C THR A 200 -2.88 -5.88 -14.99
N PRO A 201 -3.91 -5.08 -14.68
CA PRO A 201 -3.82 -3.63 -14.76
C PRO A 201 -2.61 -3.07 -14.00
N ALA A 202 -1.96 -2.03 -14.54
CA ALA A 202 -0.73 -1.50 -13.95
C ALA A 202 -0.91 -1.05 -12.51
N HIS A 203 -2.05 -0.43 -12.16
CA HIS A 203 -2.34 0.01 -10.79
C HIS A 203 -2.39 -1.13 -9.76
N ASP A 204 -2.78 -2.36 -10.18
CA ASP A 204 -2.80 -3.54 -9.31
C ASP A 204 -1.41 -4.12 -9.06
N ARG A 205 -0.45 -3.80 -9.92
CA ARG A 205 0.93 -4.29 -9.82
C ARG A 205 1.83 -3.39 -8.98
N VAL A 206 1.40 -2.14 -8.67
CA VAL A 206 2.16 -1.18 -7.88
C VAL A 206 2.32 -1.66 -6.44
N GLU A 207 3.53 -1.62 -5.90
CA GLU A 207 3.86 -1.95 -4.51
C GLU A 207 4.60 -0.82 -3.81
N ALA A 208 4.11 -0.44 -2.63
CA ALA A 208 4.72 0.60 -1.82
C ALA A 208 6.05 0.14 -1.24
N GLY A 209 7.11 0.93 -1.42
CA GLY A 209 8.37 0.76 -0.74
C GLY A 209 8.33 1.19 0.73
N ALA A 210 9.44 0.93 1.43
CA ALA A 210 9.58 1.31 2.84
C ALA A 210 9.38 2.82 3.06
N ILE A 211 9.88 3.66 2.15
CA ILE A 211 9.73 5.13 2.21
C ILE A 211 8.24 5.56 2.19
N HIS A 212 7.41 4.89 1.41
CA HIS A 212 5.98 5.18 1.31
C HIS A 212 5.22 4.66 2.54
N ARG A 213 5.58 3.44 3.01
CA ARG A 213 4.98 2.87 4.23
C ARG A 213 5.33 3.66 5.49
N ALA A 214 6.50 4.32 5.49
CA ALA A 214 6.92 5.21 6.58
C ALA A 214 6.31 6.62 6.49
N HIS A 215 5.43 6.89 5.53
CA HIS A 215 4.81 8.21 5.37
C HIS A 215 4.19 8.71 6.68
N LYS A 216 4.57 9.93 7.09
CA LYS A 216 4.23 10.57 8.38
C LYS A 216 4.71 9.83 9.63
N GLY A 217 5.62 8.87 9.47
CA GLY A 217 6.23 8.10 10.54
C GLY A 217 7.75 8.16 10.52
N VAL A 218 8.37 7.06 10.92
CA VAL A 218 9.81 6.91 11.05
C VAL A 218 10.31 5.79 10.12
N LEU A 219 11.28 6.10 9.29
CA LEU A 219 12.06 5.15 8.52
C LEU A 219 13.39 4.92 9.25
N PHE A 220 13.65 3.72 9.68
CA PHE A 220 14.90 3.33 10.32
C PHE A 220 15.76 2.55 9.33
N ILE A 221 17.04 2.91 9.23
CA ILE A 221 18.04 2.19 8.43
C ILE A 221 19.30 2.08 9.27
N ASP A 222 19.64 0.86 9.67
CA ASP A 222 20.95 0.59 10.25
C ASP A 222 21.96 0.34 9.12
N GLU A 223 23.19 0.75 9.32
CA GLU A 223 24.27 0.60 8.35
C GLU A 223 23.91 1.20 6.97
N ILE A 224 23.57 2.48 6.91
CA ILE A 224 23.15 3.17 5.67
C ILE A 224 24.16 3.03 4.52
N ASN A 225 25.42 2.81 4.83
CA ASN A 225 26.50 2.56 3.86
C ASN A 225 26.37 1.17 3.16
N SER A 226 25.55 0.26 3.67
CA SER A 226 25.26 -1.01 3.01
C SER A 226 24.30 -0.87 1.82
N LEU A 227 23.57 0.26 1.73
CA LEU A 227 22.72 0.56 0.59
C LEU A 227 23.53 0.88 -0.65
N GLU A 228 23.06 0.42 -1.81
CA GLU A 228 23.62 0.82 -3.09
C GLU A 228 23.59 2.34 -3.28
N TYR A 229 24.61 2.90 -3.89
CA TYR A 229 24.77 4.35 -4.08
C TYR A 229 23.55 4.99 -4.77
N GLN A 230 22.98 4.33 -5.78
CA GLN A 230 21.80 4.81 -6.48
C GLN A 230 20.57 4.88 -5.55
N SER A 231 20.42 3.89 -4.66
CA SER A 231 19.35 3.88 -3.65
C SER A 231 19.53 5.00 -2.63
N GLN A 232 20.77 5.30 -2.23
CA GLN A 232 21.07 6.45 -1.34
C GLN A 232 20.71 7.79 -1.98
N GLN A 233 21.01 7.98 -3.29
CA GLN A 233 20.63 9.19 -4.02
C GLN A 233 19.11 9.35 -4.14
N SER A 234 18.40 8.26 -4.46
CA SER A 234 16.94 8.24 -4.55
C SER A 234 16.29 8.54 -3.19
N LEU A 235 16.87 8.00 -2.12
CA LEU A 235 16.44 8.26 -0.75
C LEU A 235 16.60 9.74 -0.38
N LEU A 236 17.74 10.35 -0.76
CA LEU A 236 17.98 11.77 -0.55
C LEU A 236 16.96 12.64 -1.29
N THR A 237 16.63 12.30 -2.53
CA THR A 237 15.56 12.97 -3.30
C THR A 237 14.21 12.85 -2.59
N ALA A 238 13.86 11.65 -2.14
CA ALA A 238 12.63 11.41 -1.40
C ALA A 238 12.53 12.23 -0.10
N LEU A 239 13.65 12.36 0.62
CA LEU A 239 13.74 13.19 1.83
C LEU A 239 13.56 14.70 1.54
N GLN A 240 14.10 15.17 0.44
CA GLN A 240 14.05 16.59 0.06
C GLN A 240 12.68 16.99 -0.48
N GLU A 241 12.12 16.17 -1.37
CA GLU A 241 10.85 16.49 -2.03
C GLU A 241 9.63 16.06 -1.23
N GLY A 242 9.75 15.07 -0.36
CA GLY A 242 8.64 14.49 0.41
C GLY A 242 7.64 13.70 -0.43
N VAL A 243 7.99 13.44 -1.71
CA VAL A 243 7.25 12.61 -2.65
C VAL A 243 8.24 11.81 -3.51
N PHE A 244 7.87 10.60 -3.88
CA PHE A 244 8.70 9.77 -4.76
C PHE A 244 7.81 8.85 -5.62
N PRO A 245 7.95 8.83 -6.97
CA PRO A 245 7.15 7.96 -7.83
C PRO A 245 7.62 6.50 -7.70
N ILE A 246 6.68 5.56 -7.78
CA ILE A 246 7.00 4.13 -7.85
C ILE A 246 7.18 3.76 -9.31
N THR A 247 8.33 3.18 -9.64
CA THR A 247 8.69 2.73 -10.98
C THR A 247 9.09 1.26 -10.96
N GLY A 248 8.78 0.52 -12.02
CA GLY A 248 9.25 -0.85 -12.17
C GLY A 248 10.77 -0.91 -12.23
N GLN A 249 11.37 -1.72 -11.36
CA GLN A 249 12.83 -1.90 -11.25
C GLN A 249 13.37 -2.98 -12.20
N SER A 250 12.49 -3.68 -12.93
CA SER A 250 12.91 -4.77 -13.84
C SER A 250 13.49 -4.22 -15.14
N GLU A 251 14.78 -4.38 -15.34
CA GLU A 251 15.51 -4.03 -16.58
C GLU A 251 15.11 -4.89 -17.80
N ARG A 252 14.29 -5.94 -17.62
CA ARG A 252 13.98 -6.94 -18.65
C ARG A 252 12.64 -6.73 -19.35
N SER A 253 11.83 -5.75 -18.99
CA SER A 253 10.58 -5.53 -19.66
C SER A 253 10.79 -4.67 -20.92
N SER A 254 10.68 -5.28 -22.08
CA SER A 254 10.60 -4.58 -23.39
C SER A 254 9.29 -3.81 -23.59
N GLY A 255 8.46 -3.69 -22.57
CA GLY A 255 7.21 -2.94 -22.54
C GLY A 255 7.37 -1.54 -21.97
N ALA A 256 6.35 -0.71 -22.12
CA ALA A 256 6.33 0.64 -21.55
C ALA A 256 6.52 0.58 -20.03
N MET A 257 7.46 1.39 -19.53
CA MET A 257 7.80 1.44 -18.10
C MET A 257 6.63 2.05 -17.31
N VAL A 258 6.06 1.28 -16.41
CA VAL A 258 5.03 1.79 -15.50
C VAL A 258 5.68 2.71 -14.47
N ARG A 259 5.16 3.93 -14.37
CA ARG A 259 5.58 4.94 -13.40
C ARG A 259 4.35 5.63 -12.82
N THR A 260 4.17 5.57 -11.51
CA THR A 260 3.04 6.24 -10.87
C THR A 260 3.21 7.76 -10.85
N GLU A 261 2.12 8.48 -10.60
CA GLU A 261 2.23 9.84 -10.08
C GLU A 261 3.11 9.86 -8.82
N PRO A 262 3.67 11.05 -8.43
CA PRO A 262 4.44 11.17 -7.21
C PRO A 262 3.66 10.71 -5.98
N VAL A 263 4.21 9.73 -5.25
CA VAL A 263 3.60 9.16 -4.04
C VAL A 263 4.16 9.86 -2.81
N PRO A 264 3.31 10.33 -1.87
CA PRO A 264 3.78 10.96 -0.64
C PRO A 264 4.67 10.03 0.19
N CYS A 265 5.83 10.56 0.62
CA CYS A 265 6.80 9.84 1.44
C CYS A 265 7.50 10.76 2.46
N ARG A 266 6.73 11.62 3.15
CA ARG A 266 7.26 12.48 4.21
C ARG A 266 7.45 11.66 5.48
N PHE A 267 8.66 11.31 5.81
CA PHE A 267 9.04 10.52 6.97
C PHE A 267 10.23 11.14 7.71
N LEU A 268 10.45 10.74 8.96
CA LEU A 268 11.69 11.00 9.68
C LEU A 268 12.63 9.81 9.50
N MET A 269 13.91 10.06 9.32
CA MET A 269 14.92 9.04 9.17
C MET A 269 15.95 9.16 10.30
#